data_94578de8b99840e318e706b26a06f15f
#
_entry.id   94578de8b99840e318e706b26a06f15f
#
_cell.length_a   1.000
_cell.length_b   1.000
_cell.length_c   1.000
_cell.angle_alpha   90.00
_cell.angle_beta   90.00
_cell.angle_gamma   90.00
#
_symmetry.space_group_name_H-M   'P 1'
#
loop_
_entity.id
_entity.type
_entity.pdbx_description
1 polymer ?
#
loop_
_entity_poly.entity_id
_entity_poly.type
_entity_poly.pdbx_seq_one_letter_code
_entity_poly.pdbx_strand_id
1 'polypeptide(L)'
;MSPKGDVAVVVNQGGNAGDIDTINVIDLKGKAPRIVRTLDVGQIVEDLAFSNDGNYVAVTAQDGSARAPSHPFYNDNGLVVVFSVNGTNLTKVAEARVGKWNQGVVWSRDGKTLLAQNMAENALSILSFDGKTLRVTGEIKVKGGPAGLRTAER
;
A
#
# COMPACT_ATOMS: atom_id res chain seq x y z
N MET A 1 4.66 -6.47 9.64
CA MET A 1 4.61 -6.31 11.12
C MET A 1 5.08 -4.89 11.44
N SER A 2 4.46 -4.22 12.42
CA SER A 2 4.88 -2.88 12.84
C SER A 2 6.30 -2.91 13.43
N PRO A 3 7.09 -1.84 13.31
CA PRO A 3 8.40 -1.74 13.96
C PRO A 3 8.35 -1.88 15.48
N LYS A 4 7.20 -1.60 16.09
CA LYS A 4 6.95 -1.74 17.52
C LYS A 4 6.66 -3.19 17.95
N GLY A 5 6.43 -4.11 17.00
CA GLY A 5 6.14 -5.52 17.25
C GLY A 5 4.78 -5.81 17.86
N ASP A 6 3.89 -4.84 17.92
CA ASP A 6 2.59 -4.93 18.61
C ASP A 6 1.41 -5.22 17.68
N VAL A 7 1.57 -4.91 16.39
CA VAL A 7 0.54 -5.07 15.37
C VAL A 7 1.15 -5.69 14.11
N ALA A 8 0.44 -6.60 13.48
CA ALA A 8 0.68 -6.98 12.11
C ALA A 8 -0.52 -6.56 11.24
N VAL A 9 -0.23 -6.31 9.97
CA VAL A 9 -1.25 -6.09 8.94
C VAL A 9 -0.99 -7.07 7.82
N VAL A 10 -2.05 -7.64 7.28
CA VAL A 10 -2.01 -8.55 6.14
C VAL A 10 -2.96 -8.04 5.07
N VAL A 11 -2.53 -8.09 3.81
CA VAL A 11 -3.39 -7.82 2.67
C VAL A 11 -4.17 -9.08 2.31
N ASN A 12 -5.44 -8.92 1.97
CA ASN A 12 -6.29 -10.01 1.51
C ASN A 12 -6.76 -9.68 0.10
N GLN A 13 -6.42 -10.55 -0.83
CA GLN A 13 -6.88 -10.45 -2.20
C GLN A 13 -8.04 -11.42 -2.40
N GLY A 14 -9.17 -10.90 -2.87
CA GLY A 14 -10.36 -11.68 -3.17
C GLY A 14 -10.32 -12.38 -4.54
N GLY A 15 -11.49 -12.67 -5.08
CA GLY A 15 -11.64 -13.45 -6.31
C GLY A 15 -11.37 -12.69 -7.62
N ASN A 16 -10.90 -11.46 -7.57
CA ASN A 16 -10.70 -10.59 -8.74
C ASN A 16 -11.97 -10.30 -9.55
N ALA A 17 -13.13 -10.41 -8.92
CA ALA A 17 -14.43 -10.19 -9.56
C ALA A 17 -14.87 -8.70 -9.57
N GLY A 18 -14.00 -7.79 -9.12
CA GLY A 18 -14.29 -6.35 -9.02
C GLY A 18 -14.80 -5.92 -7.65
N ASP A 19 -14.82 -6.82 -6.70
CA ASP A 19 -15.07 -6.57 -5.29
C ASP A 19 -13.93 -5.79 -4.63
N ILE A 20 -14.24 -5.11 -3.54
CA ILE A 20 -13.27 -4.39 -2.72
C ILE A 20 -12.52 -5.39 -1.86
N ASP A 21 -11.21 -5.41 -2.02
CA ASP A 21 -10.29 -6.18 -1.20
C ASP A 21 -9.91 -5.42 0.08
N THR A 22 -9.39 -6.15 1.04
CA THR A 22 -9.25 -5.67 2.41
C THR A 22 -7.85 -5.86 2.98
N ILE A 23 -7.61 -5.22 4.12
CA ILE A 23 -6.52 -5.57 5.03
C ILE A 23 -7.08 -6.07 6.35
N ASN A 24 -6.42 -7.05 6.95
CA ASN A 24 -6.67 -7.46 8.32
C ASN A 24 -5.63 -6.89 9.28
N VAL A 25 -6.09 -6.38 10.40
CA VAL A 25 -5.26 -5.92 11.51
C VAL A 25 -5.20 -7.02 12.57
N ILE A 26 -3.99 -7.43 12.92
CA ILE A 26 -3.71 -8.51 13.87
C ILE A 26 -3.10 -7.92 15.13
N ASP A 27 -3.75 -8.15 16.27
CA ASP A 27 -3.21 -7.84 17.59
C ASP A 27 -2.17 -8.89 17.98
N LEU A 28 -0.95 -8.45 18.28
CA LEU A 28 0.17 -9.30 18.69
C LEU A 28 0.47 -9.22 20.21
N LYS A 29 -0.20 -8.32 20.94
CA LYS A 29 0.02 -8.13 22.38
C LYS A 29 -0.71 -9.15 23.27
N GLY A 30 -1.72 -9.84 22.72
CA GLY A 30 -2.51 -10.82 23.45
C GLY A 30 -1.76 -12.14 23.72
N LYS A 31 -2.39 -13.07 24.44
CA LYS A 31 -1.85 -14.43 24.67
C LYS A 31 -1.64 -15.21 23.37
N ALA A 32 -2.40 -14.87 22.32
CA ALA A 32 -2.27 -15.41 20.98
C ALA A 32 -2.59 -14.31 19.96
N PRO A 33 -1.89 -14.27 18.81
CA PRO A 33 -2.24 -13.38 17.69
C PRO A 33 -3.69 -13.59 17.25
N ARG A 34 -4.41 -12.49 17.00
CA ARG A 34 -5.80 -12.56 16.54
C ARG A 34 -6.14 -11.40 15.63
N ILE A 35 -6.96 -11.65 14.62
CA ILE A 35 -7.55 -10.59 13.77
C ILE A 35 -8.54 -9.81 14.65
N VAL A 36 -8.38 -8.50 14.68
CA VAL A 36 -9.23 -7.59 15.46
C VAL A 36 -10.01 -6.61 14.61
N ARG A 37 -9.57 -6.38 13.36
CA ARG A 37 -10.26 -5.50 12.40
C ARG A 37 -10.02 -5.97 10.97
N THR A 38 -10.99 -5.66 10.10
CA THR A 38 -10.89 -5.74 8.64
C THR A 38 -11.24 -4.36 8.07
N LEU A 39 -10.45 -3.85 7.14
CA LEU A 39 -10.63 -2.53 6.54
C LEU A 39 -10.57 -2.64 5.02
N ASP A 40 -11.46 -1.93 4.34
CA ASP A 40 -11.49 -1.83 2.88
C ASP A 40 -10.33 -0.99 2.36
N VAL A 41 -9.79 -1.36 1.19
CA VAL A 41 -8.70 -0.64 0.52
C VAL A 41 -9.06 -0.29 -0.92
N GLY A 42 -9.25 -1.27 -1.77
CA GLY A 42 -9.50 -1.15 -3.21
C GLY A 42 -9.44 -2.52 -3.85
N GLN A 43 -9.53 -2.60 -5.17
CA GLN A 43 -9.45 -3.88 -5.88
C GLN A 43 -7.99 -4.36 -6.00
N ILE A 44 -7.76 -5.64 -5.79
CA ILE A 44 -6.46 -6.29 -5.98
C ILE A 44 -5.37 -5.62 -5.14
N VAL A 45 -5.50 -5.78 -3.81
CA VAL A 45 -4.52 -5.28 -2.84
C VAL A 45 -3.26 -6.14 -2.90
N GLU A 46 -2.08 -5.52 -3.07
CA GLU A 46 -0.83 -6.26 -3.38
C GLU A 46 0.18 -6.25 -2.25
N ASP A 47 0.50 -5.08 -1.70
CA ASP A 47 1.60 -4.95 -0.75
C ASP A 47 1.31 -3.87 0.29
N LEU A 48 2.09 -3.90 1.36
CA LEU A 48 2.07 -2.89 2.40
C LEU A 48 3.45 -2.65 3.01
N ALA A 49 3.67 -1.43 3.47
CA ALA A 49 4.86 -1.06 4.23
C ALA A 49 4.50 -0.17 5.41
N PHE A 50 5.03 -0.49 6.59
CA PHE A 50 5.00 0.44 7.73
C PHE A 50 6.06 1.53 7.58
N SER A 51 5.74 2.75 8.00
CA SER A 51 6.75 3.79 8.23
C SER A 51 7.72 3.36 9.34
N ASN A 52 8.96 3.87 9.30
CA ASN A 52 10.00 3.44 10.25
C ASN A 52 9.65 3.72 11.72
N ASP A 53 8.87 4.75 11.99
CA ASP A 53 8.36 5.09 13.32
C ASP A 53 7.13 4.27 13.73
N GLY A 54 6.55 3.49 12.79
CA GLY A 54 5.37 2.67 12.99
C GLY A 54 4.08 3.45 13.20
N ASN A 55 4.05 4.74 12.83
CA ASN A 55 2.87 5.58 12.99
C ASN A 55 1.95 5.55 11.78
N TYR A 56 2.45 5.04 10.65
CA TYR A 56 1.69 4.88 9.40
C TYR A 56 1.94 3.53 8.75
N VAL A 57 0.98 3.08 7.96
CA VAL A 57 1.13 1.98 7.01
C VAL A 57 0.58 2.41 5.65
N ALA A 58 1.39 2.24 4.62
CA ALA A 58 0.97 2.43 3.23
C ALA A 58 0.58 1.07 2.64
N VAL A 59 -0.47 1.05 1.85
CA VAL A 59 -1.00 -0.14 1.19
C VAL A 59 -1.20 0.17 -0.28
N THR A 60 -0.80 -0.74 -1.17
CA THR A 60 -1.01 -0.63 -2.61
C THR A 60 -2.19 -1.50 -3.05
N ALA A 61 -2.96 -0.99 -4.00
CA ALA A 61 -3.98 -1.75 -4.72
C ALA A 61 -3.86 -1.47 -6.22
N GLN A 62 -3.89 -2.51 -7.06
CA GLN A 62 -3.92 -2.32 -8.53
C GLN A 62 -5.17 -1.55 -8.95
N ASP A 63 -6.26 -1.70 -8.23
CA ASP A 63 -7.54 -1.01 -8.39
C ASP A 63 -8.10 -1.09 -9.83
N GLY A 64 -7.87 -2.24 -10.48
CA GLY A 64 -8.30 -2.49 -11.85
C GLY A 64 -7.32 -2.02 -12.94
N SER A 65 -6.21 -1.35 -12.59
CA SER A 65 -5.29 -0.76 -13.57
C SER A 65 -4.47 -1.77 -14.39
N ALA A 66 -4.41 -3.03 -13.95
CA ALA A 66 -3.81 -4.12 -14.71
C ALA A 66 -4.79 -4.83 -15.66
N ARG A 67 -6.07 -4.45 -15.66
CA ARG A 67 -7.10 -5.05 -16.51
C ARG A 67 -7.09 -4.44 -17.91
N ALA A 68 -7.72 -5.13 -18.87
CA ALA A 68 -7.95 -4.55 -20.19
C ALA A 68 -8.91 -3.35 -20.09
N PRO A 69 -8.75 -2.29 -20.90
CA PRO A 69 -9.64 -1.12 -20.87
C PRO A 69 -11.12 -1.42 -21.10
N SER A 70 -11.43 -2.54 -21.77
CA SER A 70 -12.82 -3.00 -21.97
C SER A 70 -13.42 -3.71 -20.77
N HIS A 71 -12.65 -3.97 -19.73
CA HIS A 71 -13.13 -4.66 -18.55
C HIS A 71 -14.02 -3.74 -17.70
N PRO A 72 -15.19 -4.21 -17.18
CA PRO A 72 -16.13 -3.35 -16.43
C PRO A 72 -15.55 -2.74 -15.15
N PHE A 73 -14.50 -3.33 -14.59
CA PHE A 73 -13.81 -2.84 -13.38
C PHE A 73 -12.41 -2.27 -13.69
N TYR A 74 -12.19 -1.80 -14.93
CA TYR A 74 -10.95 -1.14 -15.30
C TYR A 74 -10.88 0.27 -14.71
N ASN A 75 -9.70 0.63 -14.25
CA ASN A 75 -9.29 1.99 -13.91
C ASN A 75 -7.94 2.30 -14.57
N ASP A 76 -7.72 3.56 -14.94
CA ASP A 76 -6.46 3.99 -15.56
C ASP A 76 -5.26 3.99 -14.61
N ASN A 77 -5.52 4.04 -13.31
CA ASN A 77 -4.50 4.22 -12.28
C ASN A 77 -4.68 3.24 -11.13
N GLY A 78 -3.57 2.78 -10.59
CA GLY A 78 -3.54 2.11 -9.31
C GLY A 78 -3.68 3.09 -8.12
N LEU A 79 -3.69 2.56 -6.93
CA LEU A 79 -3.98 3.29 -5.70
C LEU A 79 -2.91 3.01 -4.63
N VAL A 80 -2.48 4.06 -3.93
CA VAL A 80 -1.76 3.96 -2.66
C VAL A 80 -2.62 4.59 -1.58
N VAL A 81 -2.90 3.85 -0.52
CA VAL A 81 -3.67 4.31 0.64
C VAL A 81 -2.77 4.34 1.86
N VAL A 82 -2.81 5.42 2.63
CA VAL A 82 -2.07 5.55 3.89
C VAL A 82 -3.05 5.55 5.05
N PHE A 83 -2.79 4.68 6.02
CA PHE A 83 -3.49 4.63 7.30
C PHE A 83 -2.56 5.12 8.41
N SER A 84 -3.06 5.94 9.33
CA SER A 84 -2.42 6.18 10.63
C SER A 84 -2.61 4.96 11.53
N VAL A 85 -1.62 4.69 12.37
CA VAL A 85 -1.57 3.50 13.25
C VAL A 85 -1.52 3.96 14.70
N ASN A 86 -2.55 3.62 15.47
CA ASN A 86 -2.59 3.83 16.92
C ASN A 86 -2.98 2.50 17.59
N GLY A 87 -1.96 1.70 17.95
CA GLY A 87 -2.18 0.31 18.34
C GLY A 87 -2.90 -0.44 17.22
N THR A 88 -3.99 -1.11 17.52
CA THR A 88 -4.82 -1.83 16.53
C THR A 88 -5.84 -0.93 15.80
N ASN A 89 -5.90 0.37 16.13
CA ASN A 89 -6.74 1.32 15.43
C ASN A 89 -5.98 1.89 14.22
N LEU A 90 -6.39 1.49 13.03
CA LEU A 90 -5.95 2.07 11.77
C LEU A 90 -7.06 2.97 11.21
N THR A 91 -6.68 4.17 10.81
CA THR A 91 -7.59 5.15 10.20
C THR A 91 -6.99 5.65 8.90
N LYS A 92 -7.74 5.57 7.80
CA LYS A 92 -7.33 6.13 6.51
C LYS A 92 -7.14 7.63 6.63
N VAL A 93 -5.95 8.12 6.27
CA VAL A 93 -5.60 9.55 6.36
C VAL A 93 -5.30 10.18 5.01
N ALA A 94 -4.85 9.40 4.04
CA ALA A 94 -4.54 9.90 2.69
C ALA A 94 -4.64 8.78 1.65
N GLU A 95 -4.83 9.19 0.40
CA GLU A 95 -4.68 8.31 -0.76
C GLU A 95 -4.14 9.10 -1.97
N ALA A 96 -3.53 8.39 -2.92
CA ALA A 96 -3.10 8.96 -4.19
C ALA A 96 -3.22 7.92 -5.31
N ARG A 97 -3.61 8.38 -6.50
CA ARG A 97 -3.53 7.59 -7.72
C ARG A 97 -2.09 7.55 -8.21
N VAL A 98 -1.62 6.38 -8.60
CA VAL A 98 -0.28 6.11 -9.12
C VAL A 98 -0.36 5.43 -10.48
N GLY A 99 0.74 5.00 -11.05
CA GLY A 99 0.74 4.30 -12.34
C GLY A 99 0.03 2.95 -12.31
N LYS A 100 0.03 2.29 -13.48
CA LYS A 100 -0.69 1.03 -13.70
C LYS A 100 0.05 -0.16 -13.12
N TRP A 101 -0.75 -1.13 -12.66
CA TRP A 101 -0.26 -2.38 -12.09
C TRP A 101 0.77 -2.10 -10.98
N ASN A 102 0.35 -1.27 -10.04
CA ASN A 102 1.20 -0.99 -8.88
C ASN A 102 1.24 -2.19 -7.93
N GLN A 103 2.44 -2.52 -7.46
CA GLN A 103 2.68 -3.65 -6.56
C GLN A 103 3.32 -3.17 -5.27
N GLY A 104 4.64 -3.10 -5.19
CA GLY A 104 5.35 -2.77 -3.97
C GLY A 104 5.32 -1.29 -3.58
N VAL A 105 5.45 -1.02 -2.29
CA VAL A 105 5.62 0.31 -1.72
C VAL A 105 6.68 0.31 -0.62
N VAL A 106 7.47 1.38 -0.52
CA VAL A 106 8.40 1.59 0.59
C VAL A 106 8.39 3.04 1.05
N TRP A 107 8.78 3.25 2.29
CA TRP A 107 8.97 4.55 2.91
C TRP A 107 10.44 4.97 2.91
N SER A 108 10.69 6.27 2.74
CA SER A 108 11.95 6.87 3.13
C SER A 108 12.12 6.80 4.66
N ARG A 109 13.37 6.90 5.11
CA ARG A 109 13.69 6.79 6.55
C ARG A 109 13.00 7.84 7.41
N ASP A 110 12.80 9.04 6.87
CA ASP A 110 12.14 10.16 7.56
C ASP A 110 10.59 10.12 7.48
N GLY A 111 10.02 9.11 6.81
CA GLY A 111 8.58 8.94 6.65
C GLY A 111 7.88 9.99 5.78
N LYS A 112 8.66 10.80 5.01
CA LYS A 112 8.09 11.88 4.20
C LYS A 112 7.97 11.57 2.71
N THR A 113 8.64 10.53 2.25
CA THR A 113 8.62 10.11 0.85
C THR A 113 8.25 8.63 0.77
N LEU A 114 7.44 8.28 -0.23
CA LEU A 114 7.17 6.90 -0.60
C LEU A 114 7.60 6.67 -2.04
N LEU A 115 8.01 5.44 -2.33
CA LEU A 115 8.14 4.94 -3.70
C LEU A 115 7.11 3.84 -3.89
N ALA A 116 6.34 3.92 -4.97
CA ALA A 116 5.38 2.89 -5.37
C ALA A 116 5.73 2.37 -6.77
N GLN A 117 5.72 1.06 -6.95
CA GLN A 117 6.03 0.42 -8.22
C GLN A 117 4.85 0.48 -9.17
N ASN A 118 5.11 0.78 -10.43
CA ASN A 118 4.17 0.75 -11.54
C ASN A 118 4.72 -0.21 -12.60
N MET A 119 4.36 -1.48 -12.49
CA MET A 119 4.96 -2.56 -13.27
C MET A 119 4.72 -2.38 -14.77
N ALA A 120 3.50 -2.02 -15.17
CA ALA A 120 3.13 -1.86 -16.58
C ALA A 120 3.84 -0.69 -17.27
N GLU A 121 4.32 0.29 -16.51
CA GLU A 121 4.94 1.51 -17.02
C GLU A 121 6.47 1.49 -16.89
N ASN A 122 7.04 0.42 -16.33
CA ASN A 122 8.48 0.32 -16.04
C ASN A 122 8.96 1.53 -15.21
N ALA A 123 8.24 1.84 -14.13
CA ALA A 123 8.47 3.06 -13.38
C ALA A 123 8.21 2.89 -11.87
N LEU A 124 8.73 3.85 -11.11
CA LEU A 124 8.39 4.07 -9.71
C LEU A 124 7.76 5.46 -9.59
N SER A 125 6.58 5.56 -9.01
CA SER A 125 6.04 6.85 -8.56
C SER A 125 6.77 7.31 -7.31
N ILE A 126 7.14 8.59 -7.26
CA ILE A 126 7.64 9.27 -6.07
C ILE A 126 6.48 10.02 -5.45
N LEU A 127 6.18 9.76 -4.18
CA LEU A 127 5.10 10.43 -3.48
C LEU A 127 5.65 11.17 -2.25
N SER A 128 5.18 12.40 -2.03
CA SER A 128 5.41 13.14 -0.78
C SER A 128 4.24 12.92 0.17
N PHE A 129 4.55 12.84 1.47
CA PHE A 129 3.57 12.72 2.54
C PHE A 129 3.90 13.68 3.69
N ASP A 130 2.89 14.44 4.14
CA ASP A 130 3.02 15.44 5.20
C ASP A 130 2.28 15.09 6.50
N GLY A 131 1.82 13.83 6.63
CA GLY A 131 0.99 13.35 7.74
C GLY A 131 -0.52 13.41 7.47
N LYS A 132 -0.96 14.09 6.41
CA LYS A 132 -2.38 14.25 6.05
C LYS A 132 -2.63 14.13 4.56
N THR A 133 -1.66 14.49 3.73
CA THR A 133 -1.80 14.54 2.28
C THR A 133 -0.74 13.68 1.63
N LEU A 134 -1.13 12.86 0.66
CA LEU A 134 -0.25 12.07 -0.19
C LEU A 134 -0.33 12.60 -1.62
N ARG A 135 0.82 12.95 -2.22
CA ARG A 135 0.88 13.53 -3.58
C ARG A 135 1.99 12.90 -4.40
N VAL A 136 1.70 12.51 -5.63
CA VAL A 136 2.73 12.15 -6.61
C VAL A 136 3.51 13.41 -6.98
N THR A 137 4.83 13.38 -6.81
CA THR A 137 5.74 14.51 -7.06
C THR A 137 6.73 14.25 -8.18
N GLY A 138 6.82 13.00 -8.64
CA GLY A 138 7.74 12.63 -9.70
C GLY A 138 7.67 11.15 -10.05
N GLU A 139 8.54 10.75 -10.97
CA GLU A 139 8.66 9.39 -11.45
C GLU A 139 10.12 9.02 -11.70
N ILE A 140 10.47 7.76 -11.46
CA ILE A 140 11.76 7.17 -11.84
C ILE A 140 11.49 6.06 -12.85
N LYS A 141 12.03 6.17 -14.07
CA LYS A 141 12.00 5.09 -15.05
C LYS A 141 13.03 4.03 -14.72
N VAL A 142 12.65 2.76 -14.86
CA VAL A 142 13.53 1.61 -14.66
C VAL A 142 13.52 0.71 -15.89
N LYS A 143 14.52 -0.18 -16.00
CA LYS A 143 14.56 -1.18 -17.08
C LYS A 143 13.76 -2.41 -16.65
N GLY A 144 12.65 -2.66 -17.31
CA GLY A 144 11.74 -3.78 -17.04
C GLY A 144 10.70 -3.45 -15.94
N GLY A 145 9.67 -4.29 -15.83
CA GLY A 145 8.59 -4.12 -14.87
C GLY A 145 9.06 -4.38 -13.43
N PRO A 146 9.09 -3.36 -12.56
CA PRO A 146 9.48 -3.56 -11.16
C PRO A 146 8.38 -4.35 -10.42
N ALA A 147 8.76 -5.43 -9.73
CA ALA A 147 7.82 -6.34 -9.06
C ALA A 147 8.13 -6.60 -7.59
N GLY A 148 9.16 -6.01 -7.04
CA GLY A 148 9.51 -6.10 -5.63
C GLY A 148 10.33 -4.89 -5.19
N LEU A 149 9.98 -4.30 -4.06
CA LEU A 149 10.65 -3.12 -3.51
C LEU A 149 10.86 -3.31 -2.00
N ARG A 150 12.07 -3.09 -1.52
CA ARG A 150 12.39 -3.17 -0.09
C ARG A 150 13.39 -2.10 0.29
N THR A 151 13.31 -1.63 1.53
CA THR A 151 14.38 -0.84 2.14
C THR A 151 15.54 -1.74 2.56
N ALA A 152 16.77 -1.26 2.42
CA ALA A 152 17.92 -1.96 2.99
C ALA A 152 17.84 -1.94 4.51
N GLU A 153 17.93 -3.10 5.14
CA GLU A 153 18.16 -3.20 6.58
C GLU A 153 19.64 -2.85 6.85
N ARG A 154 19.87 -2.06 7.90
CA ARG A 154 21.22 -1.74 8.39
C ARG A 154 21.47 -2.46 9.69
#